data_691a876cd24aa0ad54c30eaa935d23a3
#
_entry.id   691a876cd24aa0ad54c30eaa935d23a3
#
_cell.length_a   1.000
_cell.length_b   1.000
_cell.length_c   1.000
_cell.angle_alpha   90.00
_cell.angle_beta   90.00
_cell.angle_gamma   90.00
#
_symmetry.space_group_name_H-M   'P 1'
#
loop_
_entity.id
_entity.type
_entity.pdbx_description
1 polymer ?
#
loop_
_entity_poly.entity_id
_entity_poly.type
_entity_poly.pdbx_seq_one_letter_code
_entity_poly.pdbx_strand_id
1 'polypeptide(L)'
;SQFNVWSNPIEAITNPDIPDLKPGSGDEDKKYSLEYKGIVAFEDCWPNKGDYDLNDVIVRYQSVLNFNSNNQVLSTEDTYELLWSGATFKNGFAYQLNTERSNTSTEMLATSTTFNGQGLDADLSKATVNVFLSAVNVTEGNRKTATYKIKNTFKSPLPHETLGVPPYNP
;
A
#
# COMPACT_ATOMS: atom_id res chain seq x y z
N SER A 1 9.83 10.94 -13.38
CA SER A 1 8.41 11.36 -13.26
C SER A 1 8.10 11.52 -11.80
N GLN A 2 7.89 12.76 -11.34
CA GLN A 2 7.43 13.02 -9.99
C GLN A 2 5.93 13.01 -10.03
N PHE A 3 5.31 11.99 -9.45
CA PHE A 3 3.89 12.00 -9.14
C PHE A 3 3.68 12.93 -7.94
N ASN A 4 2.95 14.03 -8.10
CA ASN A 4 2.50 14.83 -6.97
C ASN A 4 1.33 14.11 -6.31
N VAL A 5 1.65 13.25 -5.35
CA VAL A 5 0.66 12.69 -4.44
C VAL A 5 0.36 13.74 -3.39
N TRP A 6 -0.78 14.38 -3.46
CA TRP A 6 -1.32 15.14 -2.35
C TRP A 6 -1.93 14.15 -1.36
N SER A 7 -1.08 13.57 -0.52
CA SER A 7 -1.57 12.92 0.70
C SER A 7 -1.67 14.00 1.77
N ASN A 8 -2.86 14.28 2.28
CA ASN A 8 -2.95 14.84 3.62
C ASN A 8 -2.44 13.74 4.55
N PRO A 9 -1.27 13.87 5.18
CA PRO A 9 -0.90 12.95 6.23
C PRO A 9 -1.94 13.13 7.34
N ILE A 10 -2.86 12.19 7.43
CA ILE A 10 -3.60 12.04 8.67
C ILE A 10 -2.52 11.74 9.69
N GLU A 11 -2.38 12.59 10.70
CA GLU A 11 -1.42 12.43 11.78
C GLU A 11 -1.41 10.97 12.19
N ALA A 12 -0.20 10.41 12.30
CA ALA A 12 -0.04 9.07 12.85
C ALA A 12 -0.84 9.04 14.15
N ILE A 13 -1.88 8.19 14.20
CA ILE A 13 -2.60 7.96 15.45
C ILE A 13 -1.59 7.28 16.35
N THR A 14 -0.88 8.07 17.14
CA THR A 14 -0.06 7.54 18.23
C THR A 14 -1.04 6.92 19.21
N ASN A 15 -1.05 5.60 19.27
CA ASN A 15 -1.77 4.91 20.32
C ASN A 15 -1.09 5.30 21.64
N PRO A 16 -1.76 6.01 22.55
CA PRO A 16 -1.17 6.43 23.82
C PRO A 16 -0.79 5.26 24.75
N ASP A 17 -1.21 4.04 24.40
CA ASP A 17 -0.90 2.82 25.16
C ASP A 17 0.34 2.06 24.64
N ILE A 18 1.11 2.61 23.67
CA ILE A 18 2.40 2.03 23.31
C ILE A 18 3.41 2.47 24.39
N PRO A 19 3.88 1.56 25.26
CA PRO A 19 4.91 1.91 26.22
C PRO A 19 6.15 2.40 25.48
N ASP A 20 6.75 3.50 25.91
CA ASP A 20 8.07 3.93 25.47
C ASP A 20 9.05 2.77 25.66
N LEU A 21 9.35 2.05 24.56
CA LEU A 21 10.29 0.96 24.56
C LEU A 21 11.70 1.56 24.70
N LYS A 22 12.19 1.61 25.92
CA LYS A 22 13.59 1.96 26.18
C LYS A 22 14.48 0.90 25.50
N PRO A 23 15.49 1.32 24.73
CA PRO A 23 16.49 0.40 24.21
C PRO A 23 17.13 -0.34 25.40
N GLY A 24 16.98 -1.68 25.45
CA GLY A 24 17.66 -2.50 26.45
C GLY A 24 16.80 -3.29 27.45
N SER A 25 15.47 -3.25 27.37
CA SER A 25 14.65 -4.22 28.13
C SER A 25 14.58 -5.53 27.34
N GLY A 26 15.24 -6.57 27.81
CA GLY A 26 15.42 -7.86 27.18
C GLY A 26 14.17 -8.74 27.07
N ASP A 27 13.17 -8.25 26.38
CA ASP A 27 11.97 -9.00 25.98
C ASP A 27 12.08 -9.29 24.48
N GLU A 28 12.92 -10.26 24.15
CA GLU A 28 13.31 -10.60 22.77
C GLU A 28 12.14 -11.06 21.89
N ASP A 29 10.95 -11.33 22.46
CA ASP A 29 9.75 -11.78 21.76
C ASP A 29 8.68 -10.71 21.59
N LYS A 30 8.92 -9.46 21.99
CA LYS A 30 7.89 -8.43 21.97
C LYS A 30 7.68 -7.88 20.57
N LYS A 31 6.66 -8.39 19.88
CA LYS A 31 6.17 -7.90 18.59
C LYS A 31 5.14 -6.80 18.83
N TYR A 32 5.23 -5.74 18.06
CA TYR A 32 4.21 -4.68 18.01
C TYR A 32 3.84 -4.36 16.56
N SER A 33 2.75 -3.63 16.37
CA SER A 33 2.30 -3.21 15.05
C SER A 33 1.99 -1.72 15.03
N LEU A 34 2.23 -1.08 13.88
CA LEU A 34 1.78 0.28 13.58
C LEU A 34 0.74 0.23 12.47
N GLU A 35 -0.32 1.03 12.62
CA GLU A 35 -1.38 1.13 11.62
C GLU A 35 -1.36 2.51 10.96
N TYR A 36 -1.51 2.53 9.63
CA TYR A 36 -1.61 3.71 8.80
C TYR A 36 -2.89 3.65 7.97
N LYS A 37 -3.57 4.80 7.83
CA LYS A 37 -4.80 4.91 7.05
C LYS A 37 -4.78 6.20 6.24
N GLY A 38 -5.38 6.17 5.07
CA GLY A 38 -5.53 7.37 4.25
C GLY A 38 -6.32 7.12 2.98
N ILE A 39 -6.36 8.17 2.16
CA ILE A 39 -6.93 8.14 0.82
C ILE A 39 -5.89 8.69 -0.13
N VAL A 40 -5.69 8.03 -1.27
CA VAL A 40 -4.94 8.54 -2.41
C VAL A 40 -5.88 8.77 -3.58
N ALA A 41 -5.66 9.86 -4.29
CA ALA A 41 -6.42 10.22 -5.48
C ALA A 41 -5.44 10.52 -6.62
N PHE A 42 -5.78 10.07 -7.80
CA PHE A 42 -4.94 10.16 -8.98
C PHE A 42 -5.66 10.87 -10.11
N GLU A 43 -4.88 11.58 -10.92
CA GLU A 43 -5.26 12.19 -12.19
C GLU A 43 -4.52 11.45 -13.31
N ASP A 44 -5.23 10.94 -14.31
CA ASP A 44 -4.66 10.05 -15.34
C ASP A 44 -3.97 10.79 -16.48
N CYS A 45 -4.30 12.06 -16.71
CA CYS A 45 -3.73 12.85 -17.80
C CYS A 45 -2.39 13.54 -17.46
N TRP A 46 -1.92 13.44 -16.24
CA TRP A 46 -0.68 14.09 -15.82
C TRP A 46 0.56 13.55 -16.58
N PRO A 47 1.48 14.39 -17.12
CA PRO A 47 1.56 15.87 -16.98
C PRO A 47 0.80 16.66 -18.05
N ASN A 48 0.00 16.01 -18.89
CA ASN A 48 -0.84 16.70 -19.86
C ASN A 48 -2.01 17.40 -19.17
N LYS A 49 -2.62 18.33 -19.89
CA LYS A 49 -3.76 19.09 -19.37
C LYS A 49 -4.98 18.17 -19.24
N GLY A 50 -5.33 17.82 -18.00
CA GLY A 50 -6.58 17.18 -17.62
C GLY A 50 -7.56 18.19 -17.06
N ASP A 51 -8.61 17.74 -16.42
CA ASP A 51 -9.61 18.58 -15.73
C ASP A 51 -9.20 18.91 -14.28
N TYR A 52 -8.14 18.27 -13.78
CA TYR A 52 -7.50 18.51 -12.48
C TYR A 52 -8.44 18.35 -11.28
N ASP A 53 -9.40 17.46 -11.36
CA ASP A 53 -10.36 17.23 -10.29
C ASP A 53 -9.96 16.08 -9.34
N LEU A 54 -8.83 15.39 -9.64
CA LEU A 54 -8.24 14.31 -8.84
C LEU A 54 -9.21 13.18 -8.51
N ASN A 55 -10.07 12.82 -9.44
CA ASN A 55 -11.09 11.80 -9.23
C ASN A 55 -10.99 10.59 -10.17
N ASP A 56 -9.95 10.50 -11.00
CA ASP A 56 -9.78 9.42 -11.96
C ASP A 56 -9.64 8.06 -11.30
N VAL A 57 -8.89 7.98 -10.20
CA VAL A 57 -8.85 6.80 -9.33
C VAL A 57 -8.74 7.26 -7.87
N ILE A 58 -9.70 6.87 -7.05
CA ILE A 58 -9.69 7.16 -5.60
C ILE A 58 -9.62 5.86 -4.82
N VAL A 59 -8.54 5.69 -4.06
CA VAL A 59 -8.26 4.49 -3.26
C VAL A 59 -8.12 4.86 -1.79
N ARG A 60 -8.90 4.21 -0.93
CA ARG A 60 -8.66 4.21 0.52
C ARG A 60 -7.67 3.11 0.84
N TYR A 61 -6.70 3.40 1.71
CA TYR A 61 -5.78 2.38 2.20
C TYR A 61 -5.81 2.28 3.72
N GLN A 62 -5.52 1.09 4.21
CA GLN A 62 -5.20 0.77 5.58
C GLN A 62 -4.05 -0.22 5.56
N SER A 63 -2.95 0.12 6.22
CA SER A 63 -1.75 -0.71 6.26
C SER A 63 -1.32 -0.95 7.69
N VAL A 64 -1.03 -2.20 8.02
CA VAL A 64 -0.49 -2.62 9.32
C VAL A 64 0.93 -3.13 9.10
N LEU A 65 1.90 -2.47 9.72
CA LEU A 65 3.29 -2.87 9.73
C LEU A 65 3.58 -3.66 11.00
N ASN A 66 4.06 -4.89 10.85
CA ASN A 66 4.40 -5.77 11.97
C ASN A 66 5.90 -5.74 12.22
N PHE A 67 6.31 -5.47 13.46
CA PHE A 67 7.70 -5.26 13.86
C PHE A 67 8.21 -6.39 14.75
N ASN A 68 9.53 -6.67 14.65
CA ASN A 68 10.27 -7.47 15.61
C ASN A 68 10.76 -6.63 16.79
N SER A 69 11.41 -7.28 17.77
CA SER A 69 12.01 -6.62 18.94
C SER A 69 13.12 -5.61 18.61
N ASN A 70 13.70 -5.68 17.43
CA ASN A 70 14.74 -4.77 16.95
C ASN A 70 14.19 -3.58 16.15
N ASN A 71 12.86 -3.32 16.21
CA ASN A 71 12.17 -2.27 15.45
C ASN A 71 12.31 -2.40 13.92
N GLN A 72 12.45 -3.64 13.44
CA GLN A 72 12.49 -3.94 12.01
C GLN A 72 11.15 -4.51 11.55
N VAL A 73 10.69 -4.10 10.39
CA VAL A 73 9.44 -4.59 9.78
C VAL A 73 9.63 -6.00 9.25
N LEU A 74 8.82 -6.92 9.78
CA LEU A 74 8.76 -8.32 9.36
C LEU A 74 7.80 -8.54 8.19
N SER A 75 6.68 -7.83 8.23
CA SER A 75 5.61 -7.95 7.24
C SER A 75 4.73 -6.72 7.23
N THR A 76 4.00 -6.55 6.13
CA THR A 76 2.89 -5.60 6.03
C THR A 76 1.59 -6.34 5.70
N GLU A 77 0.47 -5.82 6.21
CA GLU A 77 -0.87 -6.23 5.81
C GLU A 77 -1.61 -5.01 5.29
N ASP A 78 -1.76 -4.95 3.98
CA ASP A 78 -2.27 -3.80 3.27
C ASP A 78 -3.68 -4.07 2.78
N THR A 79 -4.61 -3.18 3.08
CA THR A 79 -5.98 -3.20 2.53
C THR A 79 -6.15 -1.98 1.64
N TYR A 80 -6.50 -2.21 0.37
CA TYR A 80 -6.85 -1.17 -0.59
C TYR A 80 -8.31 -1.32 -0.99
N GLU A 81 -9.07 -0.26 -0.83
CA GLU A 81 -10.46 -0.18 -1.27
C GLU A 81 -10.58 0.88 -2.36
N LEU A 82 -10.85 0.45 -3.59
CA LEU A 82 -11.16 1.33 -4.70
C LEU A 82 -12.55 1.90 -4.51
N LEU A 83 -12.63 3.21 -4.28
CA LEU A 83 -13.87 3.92 -3.98
C LEU A 83 -14.54 4.48 -5.22
N TRP A 84 -13.73 4.96 -6.18
CA TRP A 84 -14.21 5.71 -7.33
C TRP A 84 -13.27 5.58 -8.53
N SER A 85 -13.85 5.61 -9.73
CA SER A 85 -13.15 5.71 -11.00
C SER A 85 -13.86 6.73 -11.88
N GLY A 86 -13.29 7.95 -11.98
CA GLY A 86 -13.82 9.03 -12.81
C GLY A 86 -13.36 8.95 -14.26
N ALA A 87 -12.22 8.31 -14.49
CA ALA A 87 -11.60 8.25 -15.81
C ALA A 87 -12.35 7.42 -16.84
N THR A 88 -12.22 7.82 -18.09
CA THR A 88 -12.64 7.01 -19.26
C THR A 88 -11.62 5.89 -19.54
N PHE A 89 -10.38 6.07 -19.12
CA PHE A 89 -9.28 5.12 -19.32
C PHE A 89 -9.35 3.94 -18.35
N LYS A 90 -8.72 2.83 -18.77
CA LYS A 90 -8.60 1.62 -17.92
C LYS A 90 -7.38 1.76 -17.00
N ASN A 91 -7.50 2.59 -15.96
CA ASN A 91 -6.43 2.82 -15.01
C ASN A 91 -6.29 1.63 -14.06
N GLY A 92 -5.07 1.07 -13.99
CA GLY A 92 -4.70 0.05 -13.03
C GLY A 92 -4.15 0.67 -11.74
N PHE A 93 -3.95 -0.17 -10.73
CA PHE A 93 -3.28 0.23 -9.49
C PHE A 93 -2.24 -0.82 -9.10
N ALA A 94 -1.06 -0.34 -8.81
CA ALA A 94 0.05 -1.10 -8.25
C ALA A 94 0.78 -0.21 -7.23
N TYR A 95 1.54 -0.80 -6.32
CA TYR A 95 2.42 -0.06 -5.42
C TYR A 95 3.77 -0.74 -5.31
N GLN A 96 4.81 0.05 -5.03
CA GLN A 96 6.17 -0.43 -4.91
C GLN A 96 6.69 -0.25 -3.49
N LEU A 97 7.18 -1.34 -2.91
CA LEU A 97 7.91 -1.35 -1.64
C LEU A 97 9.38 -1.03 -1.88
N ASN A 98 10.00 -0.27 -0.99
CA ASN A 98 11.42 0.07 -1.12
C ASN A 98 12.32 -1.08 -0.65
N THR A 99 12.17 -2.22 -1.28
CA THR A 99 13.00 -3.41 -1.09
C THR A 99 13.09 -4.21 -2.38
N GLU A 100 14.03 -5.15 -2.44
CA GLU A 100 14.17 -6.03 -3.61
C GLU A 100 13.03 -7.06 -3.64
N ARG A 101 12.57 -7.41 -4.84
CA ARG A 101 11.59 -8.47 -5.06
C ARG A 101 12.03 -9.79 -4.40
N SER A 102 13.32 -10.12 -4.49
CA SER A 102 13.88 -11.35 -3.92
C SER A 102 13.78 -11.44 -2.39
N ASN A 103 13.64 -10.29 -1.71
CA ASN A 103 13.42 -10.19 -0.26
C ASN A 103 11.95 -10.33 0.14
N THR A 104 11.03 -10.30 -0.81
CA THR A 104 9.60 -10.18 -0.55
C THR A 104 8.84 -11.44 -0.99
N SER A 105 7.90 -11.87 -0.17
CA SER A 105 6.85 -12.82 -0.52
C SER A 105 5.50 -12.14 -0.34
N THR A 106 4.66 -12.20 -1.36
CA THR A 106 3.35 -11.54 -1.38
C THR A 106 2.23 -12.55 -1.47
N GLU A 107 1.23 -12.41 -0.62
CA GLU A 107 0.01 -13.21 -0.60
C GLU A 107 -1.21 -12.32 -0.74
N MET A 108 -2.10 -12.65 -1.69
CA MET A 108 -3.40 -12.00 -1.85
C MET A 108 -4.40 -12.65 -0.90
N LEU A 109 -4.62 -12.05 0.30
CA LEU A 109 -5.53 -12.60 1.32
C LEU A 109 -7.00 -12.48 0.92
N ALA A 110 -7.34 -11.41 0.20
CA ALA A 110 -8.66 -11.21 -0.37
C ALA A 110 -8.55 -10.35 -1.65
N THR A 111 -9.40 -10.63 -2.62
CA THR A 111 -9.44 -9.90 -3.88
C THR A 111 -10.86 -9.84 -4.45
N SER A 112 -11.31 -8.65 -4.83
CA SER A 112 -12.59 -8.46 -5.52
C SER A 112 -12.56 -8.93 -6.97
N THR A 113 -11.37 -8.93 -7.58
CA THR A 113 -11.14 -9.43 -8.95
C THR A 113 -9.78 -10.08 -9.03
N THR A 114 -9.62 -11.02 -9.97
CA THR A 114 -8.36 -11.70 -10.24
C THR A 114 -7.91 -11.47 -11.68
N PHE A 115 -6.60 -11.44 -11.91
CA PHE A 115 -6.00 -11.39 -13.24
C PHE A 115 -4.63 -12.07 -13.23
N ASN A 116 -4.13 -12.42 -14.42
CA ASN A 116 -2.80 -12.99 -14.56
C ASN A 116 -1.73 -11.92 -14.28
N GLY A 117 -0.81 -12.21 -13.34
CA GLY A 117 0.21 -11.24 -12.87
C GLY A 117 -0.22 -10.39 -11.68
N GLN A 118 -1.37 -10.69 -11.03
CA GLN A 118 -1.76 -10.07 -9.77
C GLN A 118 -0.82 -10.49 -8.63
N GLY A 119 -0.55 -9.57 -7.72
CA GLY A 119 0.41 -9.77 -6.64
C GLY A 119 1.81 -9.30 -7.02
N LEU A 120 2.84 -9.95 -6.50
CA LEU A 120 4.23 -9.55 -6.70
C LEU A 120 4.64 -9.69 -8.17
N ASP A 121 5.06 -8.59 -8.78
CA ASP A 121 5.49 -8.56 -10.18
C ASP A 121 6.75 -9.41 -10.38
N ALA A 122 6.73 -10.28 -11.39
CA ALA A 122 7.81 -11.23 -11.63
C ALA A 122 9.00 -10.61 -12.38
N ASP A 123 8.79 -9.53 -13.11
CA ASP A 123 9.76 -8.97 -14.07
C ASP A 123 10.55 -7.78 -13.48
N LEU A 124 10.03 -7.16 -12.43
CA LEU A 124 10.68 -6.02 -11.80
C LEU A 124 11.65 -6.44 -10.69
N SER A 125 12.76 -5.71 -10.55
CA SER A 125 13.76 -5.97 -9.50
C SER A 125 13.28 -5.52 -8.12
N LYS A 126 12.56 -4.41 -8.05
CA LYS A 126 11.91 -3.92 -6.84
C LYS A 126 10.60 -4.66 -6.58
N ALA A 127 10.26 -4.81 -5.31
CA ALA A 127 9.01 -5.44 -4.89
C ALA A 127 7.80 -4.56 -5.26
N THR A 128 7.29 -4.75 -6.45
CA THR A 128 6.10 -4.09 -6.98
C THR A 128 4.91 -5.04 -6.92
N VAL A 129 3.81 -4.58 -6.37
CA VAL A 129 2.61 -5.40 -6.17
C VAL A 129 1.48 -4.87 -7.05
N ASN A 130 1.06 -5.69 -8.01
CA ASN A 130 -0.05 -5.39 -8.92
C ASN A 130 -1.38 -5.72 -8.24
N VAL A 131 -2.27 -4.74 -8.06
CA VAL A 131 -3.52 -4.88 -7.30
C VAL A 131 -4.72 -5.10 -8.21
N PHE A 132 -4.95 -4.21 -9.18
CA PHE A 132 -5.98 -4.36 -10.22
C PHE A 132 -5.57 -3.68 -11.52
N LEU A 133 -6.18 -4.11 -12.66
CA LEU A 133 -5.83 -3.61 -14.00
C LEU A 133 -6.73 -2.48 -14.50
N SER A 134 -7.96 -2.37 -14.00
CA SER A 134 -8.92 -1.39 -14.52
C SER A 134 -9.92 -0.98 -13.46
N ALA A 135 -9.77 0.23 -12.95
CA ALA A 135 -10.66 0.79 -11.94
C ALA A 135 -12.13 0.78 -12.39
N VAL A 136 -12.40 1.23 -13.60
CA VAL A 136 -13.77 1.29 -14.14
C VAL A 136 -14.42 -0.10 -14.25
N ASN A 137 -13.63 -1.13 -14.60
CA ASN A 137 -14.17 -2.49 -14.72
C ASN A 137 -14.46 -3.10 -13.36
N VAL A 138 -13.55 -2.95 -12.40
CA VAL A 138 -13.72 -3.58 -11.07
C VAL A 138 -14.79 -2.89 -10.23
N THR A 139 -15.07 -1.60 -10.47
CA THR A 139 -16.17 -0.86 -9.85
C THR A 139 -17.49 -0.97 -10.62
N GLU A 140 -17.49 -1.62 -11.79
CA GLU A 140 -18.66 -1.68 -12.68
C GLU A 140 -19.22 -0.28 -13.02
N GLY A 141 -18.32 0.67 -13.30
CA GLY A 141 -18.70 2.06 -13.51
C GLY A 141 -19.26 2.72 -12.25
N ASN A 142 -18.56 2.58 -11.14
CA ASN A 142 -18.91 3.14 -9.82
C ASN A 142 -20.21 2.61 -9.19
N ARG A 143 -20.65 1.43 -9.57
CA ARG A 143 -21.82 0.78 -8.96
C ARG A 143 -21.49 0.04 -7.67
N LYS A 144 -20.21 -0.26 -7.46
CA LYS A 144 -19.68 -0.93 -6.27
C LYS A 144 -18.26 -0.49 -5.97
N THR A 145 -17.81 -0.68 -4.73
CA THR A 145 -16.41 -0.62 -4.36
C THR A 145 -15.73 -1.98 -4.60
N ALA A 146 -14.39 -1.96 -4.64
CA ALA A 146 -13.60 -3.19 -4.75
C ALA A 146 -12.51 -3.19 -3.69
N THR A 147 -12.37 -4.31 -2.97
CA THR A 147 -11.43 -4.43 -1.85
C THR A 147 -10.41 -5.53 -2.12
N TYR A 148 -9.16 -5.22 -1.76
CA TYR A 148 -8.00 -6.11 -1.88
C TYR A 148 -7.24 -6.11 -0.57
N LYS A 149 -6.97 -7.30 -0.01
CA LYS A 149 -6.11 -7.48 1.16
C LYS A 149 -4.86 -8.24 0.75
N ILE A 150 -3.71 -7.70 1.11
CA ILE A 150 -2.42 -8.16 0.65
C ILE A 150 -1.49 -8.26 1.85
N LYS A 151 -0.80 -9.39 1.97
CA LYS A 151 0.26 -9.56 2.96
C LYS A 151 1.60 -9.64 2.25
N ASN A 152 2.54 -8.79 2.66
CA ASN A 152 3.92 -8.87 2.23
C ASN A 152 4.78 -9.32 3.42
N THR A 153 5.60 -10.34 3.22
CA THR A 153 6.52 -10.86 4.24
C THR A 153 7.95 -10.71 3.73
N PHE A 154 8.84 -10.19 4.57
CA PHE A 154 10.24 -9.96 4.21
C PHE A 154 11.11 -11.09 4.74
N LYS A 155 11.93 -11.70 3.86
CA LYS A 155 12.91 -12.74 4.25
C LYS A 155 13.95 -12.21 5.22
N SER A 156 14.42 -10.99 4.95
CA SER A 156 15.26 -10.20 5.85
C SER A 156 14.44 -9.01 6.31
N PRO A 157 14.19 -8.86 7.63
CA PRO A 157 13.44 -7.73 8.16
C PRO A 157 14.07 -6.38 7.77
N LEU A 158 13.23 -5.37 7.55
CA LEU A 158 13.65 -4.07 7.05
C LEU A 158 13.56 -3.00 8.14
N PRO A 159 14.56 -2.09 8.25
CA PRO A 159 14.37 -0.88 9.02
C PRO A 159 13.12 -0.12 8.53
N HIS A 160 12.31 0.40 9.44
CA HIS A 160 11.11 1.16 9.09
C HIS A 160 11.42 2.34 8.14
N GLU A 161 12.50 3.03 8.43
CA GLU A 161 13.00 4.15 7.60
C GLU A 161 13.34 3.74 6.16
N THR A 162 13.80 2.50 5.98
CA THR A 162 14.10 1.96 4.64
C THR A 162 12.84 1.63 3.88
N LEU A 163 11.88 0.96 4.52
CA LEU A 163 10.61 0.61 3.87
C LEU A 163 9.79 1.85 3.54
N GLY A 164 9.84 2.87 4.42
CA GLY A 164 9.01 4.05 4.33
C GLY A 164 7.61 3.83 4.94
N VAL A 165 6.76 4.83 4.77
CA VAL A 165 5.39 4.81 5.29
C VAL A 165 4.39 4.53 4.17
N PRO A 166 3.28 3.82 4.45
CA PRO A 166 2.18 3.67 3.50
C PRO A 166 1.62 5.03 3.02
N PRO A 167 1.11 5.11 1.80
CA PRO A 167 0.88 4.02 0.84
C PRO A 167 2.11 3.58 0.05
N TYR A 168 3.31 3.89 0.50
CA TYR A 168 4.60 3.62 -0.15
C TYR A 168 4.77 4.47 -1.44
N ASN A 169 4.99 3.81 -2.59
CA ASN A 169 5.05 4.44 -3.90
C ASN A 169 3.95 3.84 -4.79
N PRO A 170 2.72 4.37 -4.71
CA PRO A 170 1.57 3.88 -5.48
C PRO A 170 1.60 4.36 -6.93
#